data_9d3d742d72bd1b952d711d0abd2bc239
#
_entry.id   9d3d742d72bd1b952d711d0abd2bc239
#
_cell.length_a   1.000
_cell.length_b   1.000
_cell.length_c   1.000
_cell.angle_alpha   90.00
_cell.angle_beta   90.00
_cell.angle_gamma   90.00
#
_symmetry.space_group_name_H-M   'P 1'
#
loop_
_entity.id
_entity.type
_entity.pdbx_description
1 polymer ?
#
loop_
_entity_poly.entity_id
_entity_poly.type
_entity_poly.pdbx_seq_one_letter_code
_entity_poly.pdbx_strand_id
1 'polypeptide(L)'
;MSLELKIEGMAELQAALRKASAEAQEAVGVAVIGTAMELRGDIVKRIQGGPASGAVYTRGGVSHQASAPGEAPASDTGRLAGSITFDKTGPMSATVGSDLVYAAALEFGSGRIDPRPAWVPAIEKITPKYIARLEKALGSSFK
;
A
#
# COMPACT_ATOMS: atom_id res chain seq x y z
N MET A 1 14.90 4.89 8.40
CA MET A 1 13.90 3.82 8.54
C MET A 1 12.97 3.90 7.33
N SER A 2 12.98 2.90 6.48
CA SER A 2 12.05 2.81 5.35
C SER A 2 10.70 2.27 5.82
N LEU A 3 9.60 2.73 5.24
CA LEU A 3 8.29 2.12 5.41
C LEU A 3 8.10 1.07 4.32
N GLU A 4 8.06 -0.16 4.74
CA GLU A 4 7.80 -1.32 3.89
C GLU A 4 6.58 -2.05 4.45
N LEU A 5 5.54 -2.20 3.62
CA LEU A 5 4.44 -3.10 3.91
C LEU A 5 4.72 -4.43 3.24
N LYS A 6 5.01 -5.42 4.04
CA LYS A 6 5.16 -6.79 3.60
C LYS A 6 3.84 -7.51 3.83
N ILE A 7 3.24 -8.02 2.78
CA ILE A 7 2.06 -8.89 2.90
C ILE A 7 2.57 -10.26 3.35
N GLU A 8 2.62 -10.44 4.65
CA GLU A 8 3.01 -11.69 5.31
C GLU A 8 1.76 -12.46 5.77
N GLY A 9 1.94 -13.62 6.31
CA GLY A 9 0.89 -14.54 6.73
C GLY A 9 0.65 -15.65 5.73
N MET A 10 1.51 -15.73 4.73
CA MET A 10 1.39 -16.71 3.65
C MET A 10 2.18 -18.00 3.89
N ALA A 11 3.00 -18.08 4.95
CA ALA A 11 3.84 -19.27 5.17
C ALA A 11 3.01 -20.53 5.41
N GLU A 12 1.96 -20.44 6.23
CA GLU A 12 1.04 -21.55 6.49
C GLU A 12 0.16 -21.83 5.27
N LEU A 13 -0.31 -20.78 4.59
CA LEU A 13 -1.06 -20.89 3.35
C LEU A 13 -0.18 -21.46 2.23
N GLN A 14 1.08 -21.07 2.14
CA GLN A 14 2.05 -21.63 1.20
C GLN A 14 2.30 -23.12 1.47
N ALA A 15 2.40 -23.54 2.74
CA ALA A 15 2.56 -24.95 3.08
C ALA A 15 1.33 -25.78 2.65
N ALA A 16 0.12 -25.23 2.82
CA ALA A 16 -1.11 -25.86 2.33
C ALA A 16 -1.19 -25.85 0.79
N LEU A 17 -0.79 -24.76 0.16
CA LEU A 17 -0.79 -24.59 -1.28
C LEU A 17 0.28 -25.42 -2.01
N ARG A 18 1.37 -25.78 -1.36
CA ARG A 18 2.37 -26.73 -1.91
C ARG A 18 1.76 -28.12 -2.19
N LYS A 19 0.70 -28.47 -1.48
CA LYS A 19 -0.08 -29.68 -1.71
C LYS A 19 -1.25 -29.47 -2.67
N ALA A 20 -1.53 -28.23 -3.07
CA ALA A 20 -2.59 -27.90 -4.00
C ALA A 20 -2.11 -28.00 -5.45
N SER A 21 -3.06 -27.98 -6.39
CA SER A 21 -2.76 -27.98 -7.81
C SER A 21 -1.97 -26.73 -8.25
N ALA A 22 -1.21 -26.83 -9.34
CA ALA A 22 -0.52 -25.70 -9.95
C ALA A 22 -1.49 -24.56 -10.32
N GLU A 23 -2.70 -24.87 -10.72
CA GLU A 23 -3.77 -23.91 -11.03
C GLU A 23 -4.18 -23.09 -9.81
N ALA A 24 -4.31 -23.73 -8.64
CA ALA A 24 -4.61 -23.04 -7.37
C ALA A 24 -3.50 -22.08 -6.98
N GLN A 25 -2.26 -22.50 -7.11
CA GLN A 25 -1.09 -21.66 -6.83
C GLN A 25 -1.03 -20.44 -7.74
N GLU A 26 -1.29 -20.61 -9.02
CA GLU A 26 -1.35 -19.53 -10.00
C GLU A 26 -2.50 -18.54 -9.68
N ALA A 27 -3.68 -19.05 -9.38
CA ALA A 27 -4.83 -18.22 -9.02
C ALA A 27 -4.58 -17.38 -7.76
N VAL A 28 -3.96 -17.95 -6.74
CA VAL A 28 -3.54 -17.22 -5.53
C VAL A 28 -2.48 -16.19 -5.87
N GLY A 29 -1.50 -16.54 -6.70
CA GLY A 29 -0.48 -15.60 -7.16
C GLY A 29 -1.07 -14.37 -7.86
N VAL A 30 -2.03 -14.58 -8.76
CA VAL A 30 -2.76 -13.50 -9.44
C VAL A 30 -3.50 -12.62 -8.44
N ALA A 31 -4.17 -13.21 -7.44
CA ALA A 31 -4.88 -12.47 -6.40
C ALA A 31 -3.93 -11.61 -5.55
N VAL A 32 -2.81 -12.17 -5.11
CA VAL A 32 -1.80 -11.47 -4.28
C VAL A 32 -1.15 -10.33 -5.06
N ILE A 33 -0.63 -10.62 -6.25
CA ILE A 33 0.09 -9.64 -7.08
C ILE A 33 -0.86 -8.52 -7.53
N GLY A 34 -2.06 -8.86 -7.99
CA GLY A 34 -3.07 -7.88 -8.40
C GLY A 34 -3.50 -6.97 -7.26
N THR A 35 -3.65 -7.52 -6.05
CA THR A 35 -3.99 -6.74 -4.85
C THR A 35 -2.85 -5.78 -4.46
N ALA A 36 -1.61 -6.24 -4.50
CA ALA A 36 -0.45 -5.40 -4.19
C ALA A 36 -0.30 -4.24 -5.19
N MET A 37 -0.53 -4.48 -6.48
CA MET A 37 -0.53 -3.44 -7.51
C MET A 37 -1.65 -2.41 -7.28
N GLU A 38 -2.86 -2.86 -6.95
CA GLU A 38 -3.99 -1.99 -6.62
C GLU A 38 -3.72 -1.17 -5.35
N LEU A 39 -3.15 -1.80 -4.33
CA LEU A 39 -2.76 -1.12 -3.08
C LEU A 39 -1.77 0.01 -3.36
N ARG A 40 -0.71 -0.26 -4.13
CA ARG A 40 0.23 0.78 -4.56
C ARG A 40 -0.48 1.94 -5.26
N GLY A 41 -1.35 1.63 -6.20
CA GLY A 41 -2.13 2.64 -6.93
C GLY A 41 -3.03 3.48 -6.02
N ASP A 42 -3.67 2.87 -5.03
CA ASP A 42 -4.53 3.59 -4.08
C ASP A 42 -3.72 4.51 -3.16
N ILE A 43 -2.56 4.05 -2.66
CA ILE A 43 -1.65 4.88 -1.86
C ILE A 43 -1.20 6.11 -2.66
N VAL A 44 -0.75 5.92 -3.90
CA VAL A 44 -0.31 7.01 -4.79
C VAL A 44 -1.44 8.01 -5.03
N LYS A 45 -2.65 7.53 -5.32
CA LYS A 45 -3.82 8.39 -5.52
C LYS A 45 -4.17 9.21 -4.28
N ARG A 46 -4.06 8.63 -3.08
CA ARG A 46 -4.31 9.33 -1.81
C ARG A 46 -3.32 10.47 -1.60
N ILE A 47 -2.05 10.25 -1.93
CA ILE A 47 -0.99 11.25 -1.82
C ILE A 47 -1.15 12.35 -2.87
N GLN A 48 -1.49 12.00 -4.10
CA GLN A 48 -1.59 12.96 -5.21
C GLN A 48 -2.90 13.74 -5.23
N GLY A 49 -4.01 13.13 -4.84
CA GLY A 49 -5.36 13.69 -4.98
C GLY A 49 -6.14 13.80 -3.67
N GLY A 50 -5.47 13.61 -2.54
CA GLY A 50 -6.09 13.76 -1.23
C GLY A 50 -6.36 15.22 -0.85
N PRO A 51 -7.21 15.46 0.17
CA PRO A 51 -7.48 16.80 0.65
C PRO A 51 -6.19 17.44 1.21
N ALA A 52 -6.08 18.76 1.02
CA ALA A 52 -5.00 19.58 1.56
C ALA A 52 -5.62 20.79 2.23
N SER A 53 -6.01 20.66 3.49
CA SER A 53 -6.69 21.71 4.26
C SER A 53 -5.83 22.28 5.40
N GLY A 54 -4.55 21.96 5.43
CA GLY A 54 -3.59 22.46 6.43
C GLY A 54 -3.03 23.84 6.10
N ALA A 55 -1.88 24.15 6.69
CA ALA A 55 -1.25 25.44 6.54
C ALA A 55 -0.80 25.74 5.10
N VAL A 56 -0.97 26.97 4.68
CA VAL A 56 -0.43 27.46 3.41
C VAL A 56 0.98 28.00 3.63
N TYR A 57 1.91 27.61 2.78
CA TYR A 57 3.28 28.09 2.79
C TYR A 57 3.77 28.40 1.36
N THR A 58 4.78 29.24 1.25
CA THR A 58 5.36 29.61 -0.04
C THR A 58 6.74 29.00 -0.20
N ARG A 59 6.96 28.34 -1.33
CA ARG A 59 8.24 27.75 -1.70
C ARG A 59 8.56 28.07 -3.16
N GLY A 60 9.72 28.67 -3.39
CA GLY A 60 10.12 29.06 -4.75
C GLY A 60 9.17 30.01 -5.45
N GLY A 61 8.48 30.89 -4.71
CA GLY A 61 7.48 31.82 -5.24
C GLY A 61 6.11 31.21 -5.54
N VAL A 62 5.91 29.95 -5.24
CA VAL A 62 4.63 29.23 -5.45
C VAL A 62 4.02 28.92 -4.09
N SER A 63 2.72 29.20 -3.94
CA SER A 63 1.95 28.83 -2.74
C SER A 63 1.57 27.38 -2.77
N HIS A 64 1.84 26.66 -1.68
CA HIS A 64 1.46 25.28 -1.45
C HIS A 64 0.59 25.19 -0.20
N GLN A 65 -0.38 24.30 -0.21
CA GLN A 65 -1.17 23.99 0.95
C GLN A 65 -0.84 22.59 1.44
N ALA A 66 -0.43 22.48 2.70
CA ALA A 66 -0.16 21.20 3.34
C ALA A 66 -1.45 20.45 3.65
N SER A 67 -1.36 19.14 3.83
CA SER A 67 -2.43 18.37 4.45
C SER A 67 -2.58 18.73 5.93
N ALA A 68 -3.77 18.60 6.47
CA ALA A 68 -4.02 18.66 7.90
C ALA A 68 -3.72 17.32 8.57
N PRO A 69 -3.54 17.27 9.90
CA PRO A 69 -3.46 16.01 10.63
C PRO A 69 -4.65 15.09 10.31
N GLY A 70 -4.35 13.82 10.08
CA GLY A 70 -5.36 12.82 9.68
C GLY A 70 -5.67 12.74 8.19
N GLU A 71 -5.32 13.75 7.40
CA GLU A 71 -5.38 13.69 5.94
C GLU A 71 -4.14 12.98 5.38
N ALA A 72 -4.25 12.36 4.21
CA ALA A 72 -3.09 11.83 3.52
C ALA A 72 -2.07 12.94 3.21
N PRO A 73 -0.76 12.64 3.13
CA PRO A 73 0.23 13.65 2.82
C PRO A 73 -0.07 14.36 1.51
N ALA A 74 -0.10 15.68 1.50
CA ALA A 74 -0.27 16.45 0.27
C ALA A 74 1.00 16.37 -0.59
N SER A 75 0.82 16.15 -1.88
CA SER A 75 1.93 16.14 -2.82
C SER A 75 2.39 17.57 -3.11
N ASP A 76 3.67 17.84 -2.86
CA ASP A 76 4.33 19.09 -3.23
C ASP A 76 5.22 18.86 -4.46
N THR A 77 6.25 18.03 -4.31
CA THR A 77 7.21 17.73 -5.37
C THR A 77 6.94 16.43 -6.12
N GLY A 78 5.96 15.66 -5.69
CA GLY A 78 5.68 14.31 -6.20
C GLY A 78 6.68 13.24 -5.72
N ARG A 79 7.67 13.61 -4.90
CA ARG A 79 8.72 12.70 -4.44
C ARG A 79 8.18 11.53 -3.62
N LEU A 80 7.26 11.80 -2.68
CA LEU A 80 6.66 10.75 -1.87
C LEU A 80 5.84 9.78 -2.73
N ALA A 81 4.95 10.30 -3.56
CA ALA A 81 4.14 9.48 -4.47
C ALA A 81 5.01 8.66 -5.44
N GLY A 82 6.07 9.27 -5.96
CA GLY A 82 7.03 8.62 -6.86
C GLY A 82 7.90 7.56 -6.17
N SER A 83 8.04 7.62 -4.84
CA SER A 83 8.82 6.65 -4.07
C SER A 83 8.07 5.36 -3.76
N ILE A 84 6.76 5.32 -4.00
CA ILE A 84 5.97 4.13 -3.71
C ILE A 84 6.26 3.06 -4.74
N THR A 85 6.95 2.01 -4.31
CA THR A 85 7.34 0.89 -5.15
C THR A 85 6.43 -0.31 -4.95
N PHE A 86 6.38 -1.16 -5.95
CA PHE A 86 5.81 -2.48 -5.94
C PHE A 86 6.88 -3.45 -6.42
N ASP A 87 7.15 -4.48 -5.64
CA ASP A 87 8.10 -5.53 -5.98
C ASP A 87 7.45 -6.90 -5.84
N LYS A 88 7.49 -7.67 -6.93
CA LYS A 88 7.11 -9.08 -6.89
C LYS A 88 8.26 -9.88 -6.31
N THR A 89 8.10 -10.39 -5.11
CA THR A 89 9.14 -11.12 -4.37
C THR A 89 9.08 -12.62 -4.56
N GLY A 90 8.01 -13.12 -5.15
CA GLY A 90 7.81 -14.54 -5.45
C GLY A 90 6.51 -14.78 -6.23
N PRO A 91 6.19 -16.04 -6.56
CA PRO A 91 4.96 -16.36 -7.30
C PRO A 91 3.67 -15.95 -6.58
N MET A 92 3.69 -15.94 -5.25
CA MET A 92 2.55 -15.63 -4.38
C MET A 92 2.91 -14.59 -3.32
N SER A 93 3.87 -13.72 -3.60
CA SER A 93 4.29 -12.68 -2.66
C SER A 93 4.71 -11.41 -3.37
N ALA A 94 4.39 -10.29 -2.75
CA ALA A 94 4.77 -8.96 -3.22
C ALA A 94 4.99 -8.02 -2.04
N THR A 95 5.76 -6.97 -2.26
CA THR A 95 6.00 -5.90 -1.31
C THR A 95 5.58 -4.57 -1.92
N VAL A 96 4.91 -3.73 -1.13
CA VAL A 96 4.63 -2.33 -1.45
C VAL A 96 5.29 -1.47 -0.38
N GLY A 97 6.08 -0.49 -0.78
CA GLY A 97 6.84 0.29 0.19
C GLY A 97 7.38 1.60 -0.37
N SER A 98 8.10 2.30 0.48
CA SER A 98 8.86 3.50 0.15
C SER A 98 10.21 3.47 0.86
N ASP A 99 11.26 3.86 0.16
CA ASP A 99 12.60 4.01 0.71
C ASP A 99 12.85 5.36 1.39
N LEU A 100 11.86 6.27 1.33
CA LEU A 100 11.99 7.58 1.97
C LEU A 100 11.90 7.49 3.49
N VAL A 101 12.94 8.01 4.15
CA VAL A 101 13.09 7.97 5.61
C VAL A 101 11.91 8.59 6.34
N TYR A 102 11.30 9.63 5.77
CA TYR A 102 10.18 10.34 6.40
C TYR A 102 8.81 9.70 6.15
N ALA A 103 8.71 8.70 5.29
CA ALA A 103 7.43 8.06 4.97
C ALA A 103 6.75 7.46 6.20
N ALA A 104 7.50 6.76 7.05
CA ALA A 104 6.99 6.20 8.30
C ALA A 104 6.54 7.28 9.29
N ALA A 105 7.28 8.40 9.37
CA ALA A 105 6.91 9.53 10.23
C ALA A 105 5.62 10.21 9.77
N LEU A 106 5.37 10.27 8.47
CA LEU A 106 4.10 10.77 7.93
C LEU A 106 2.95 9.82 8.25
N GLU A 107 3.15 8.52 8.11
CA GLU A 107 2.09 7.54 8.37
C GLU A 107 1.69 7.47 9.85
N PHE A 108 2.65 7.35 10.73
CA PHE A 108 2.44 7.09 12.16
C PHE A 108 2.60 8.31 13.06
N GLY A 109 3.07 9.41 12.49
CA GLY A 109 3.46 10.57 13.27
C GLY A 109 4.85 10.43 13.91
N SER A 110 5.30 11.50 14.50
CA SER A 110 6.54 11.58 15.29
C SER A 110 6.36 12.63 16.39
N GLY A 111 7.38 12.86 17.23
CA GLY A 111 7.32 13.90 18.23
C GLY A 111 7.19 15.34 17.68
N ARG A 112 7.27 15.50 16.35
CA ARG A 112 7.21 16.80 15.66
C ARG A 112 6.13 16.88 14.59
N ILE A 113 5.57 15.76 14.17
CA ILE A 113 4.63 15.67 13.05
C ILE A 113 3.45 14.79 13.46
N ASP A 114 2.24 15.32 13.34
CA ASP A 114 1.02 14.55 13.50
C ASP A 114 0.85 13.56 12.35
N PRO A 115 0.22 12.40 12.59
CA PRO A 115 -0.01 11.39 11.56
C PRO A 115 -0.76 11.93 10.34
N ARG A 116 -0.28 11.55 9.17
CA ARG A 116 -0.93 11.79 7.88
C ARG A 116 -1.00 10.46 7.11
N PRO A 117 -1.93 9.58 7.48
CA PRO A 117 -1.94 8.20 6.99
C PRO A 117 -2.39 8.10 5.54
N ALA A 118 -1.64 7.35 4.74
CA ALA A 118 -2.01 6.96 3.39
C ALA A 118 -2.05 5.44 3.21
N TRP A 119 -1.13 4.71 3.88
CA TRP A 119 -1.05 3.25 3.82
C TRP A 119 -2.18 2.57 4.59
N VAL A 120 -2.36 2.90 5.87
CA VAL A 120 -3.38 2.26 6.72
C VAL A 120 -4.77 2.36 6.10
N PRO A 121 -5.27 3.53 5.67
CA PRO A 121 -6.58 3.62 5.02
C PRO A 121 -6.67 2.85 3.69
N ALA A 122 -5.58 2.79 2.93
CA ALA A 122 -5.54 2.01 1.70
C ALA A 122 -5.61 0.51 1.97
N ILE A 123 -4.90 0.04 3.01
CA ILE A 123 -4.92 -1.35 3.46
C ILE A 123 -6.32 -1.74 3.94
N GLU A 124 -6.93 -0.93 4.79
CA GLU A 124 -8.30 -1.16 5.28
C GLU A 124 -9.31 -1.27 4.14
N LYS A 125 -9.18 -0.42 3.13
CA LYS A 125 -10.05 -0.43 1.95
C LYS A 125 -9.86 -1.69 1.09
N ILE A 126 -8.61 -2.15 0.90
CA ILE A 126 -8.33 -3.27 0.00
C ILE A 126 -8.49 -4.64 0.65
N THR A 127 -8.40 -4.72 1.98
CA THR A 127 -8.43 -6.00 2.72
C THR A 127 -9.67 -6.84 2.40
N PRO A 128 -10.92 -6.31 2.40
CA PRO A 128 -12.09 -7.11 2.03
C PRO A 128 -12.03 -7.65 0.61
N LYS A 129 -11.52 -6.85 -0.33
CA LYS A 129 -11.33 -7.28 -1.72
C LYS A 129 -10.29 -8.38 -1.84
N TYR A 130 -9.21 -8.26 -1.08
CA TYR A 130 -8.14 -9.25 -1.05
C TYR A 130 -8.66 -10.60 -0.54
N ILE A 131 -9.39 -10.59 0.57
CA ILE A 131 -10.02 -11.79 1.13
C ILE A 131 -10.96 -12.44 0.10
N ALA A 132 -11.84 -11.65 -0.52
CA ALA A 132 -12.76 -12.14 -1.54
C ALA A 132 -12.04 -12.74 -2.75
N ARG A 133 -10.94 -12.15 -3.19
CA ARG A 133 -10.10 -12.68 -4.28
C ARG A 133 -9.44 -13.99 -3.91
N LEU A 134 -8.94 -14.12 -2.68
CA LEU A 134 -8.37 -15.37 -2.18
C LEU A 134 -9.42 -16.48 -2.08
N GLU A 135 -10.58 -16.18 -1.51
CA GLU A 135 -11.70 -17.13 -1.41
C GLU A 135 -12.13 -17.62 -2.79
N LYS A 136 -12.24 -16.72 -3.76
CA LYS A 136 -12.57 -17.08 -5.15
C LYS A 136 -11.48 -17.94 -5.78
N ALA A 137 -10.22 -17.59 -5.61
CA ALA A 137 -9.07 -18.33 -6.14
C ALA A 137 -9.02 -19.75 -5.56
N LEU A 138 -9.22 -19.90 -4.25
CA LEU A 138 -9.22 -21.17 -3.55
C LEU A 138 -10.49 -21.98 -3.88
N GLY A 139 -11.65 -21.35 -3.88
CA GLY A 139 -12.93 -22.00 -4.17
C GLY A 139 -13.05 -22.56 -5.58
N SER A 140 -12.49 -21.87 -6.59
CA SER A 140 -12.46 -22.36 -7.96
C SER A 140 -11.51 -23.52 -8.19
N SER A 141 -10.54 -23.70 -7.28
CA SER A 141 -9.48 -24.71 -7.38
C SER A 141 -9.80 -26.00 -6.64
N PHE A 142 -10.81 -25.99 -5.77
CA PHE A 142 -11.27 -27.15 -5.01
C PHE A 142 -12.61 -27.71 -5.50
N LYS A 143 -13.08 -27.26 -6.66
CA LYS A 143 -14.23 -27.84 -7.36
C LYS A 143 -13.75 -28.92 -8.39
#